data_83b38fc70e50d8d8b63e4445fe714d81
#
_entry.id   83b38fc70e50d8d8b63e4445fe714d81
#
_cell.length_a   1.000
_cell.length_b   1.000
_cell.length_c   1.000
_cell.angle_alpha   90.00
_cell.angle_beta   90.00
_cell.angle_gamma   90.00
#
_symmetry.space_group_name_H-M   'P 1'
#
loop_
_entity.id
_entity.type
_entity.pdbx_description
1 polymer ?
#
loop_
_entity_poly.entity_id
_entity_poly.type
_entity_poly.pdbx_seq_one_letter_code
_entity_poly.pdbx_strand_id
1 'polypeptide(L)'
;MPQLVLLFIMFFGTTRAFGWDLSGEAASIIVFVLWGTAEMGDLVRGALISIPKHQYESSEALGLTNAQTYLYVIIPQTIRRLIPLSINLITRMIKTTSLILMIGVVEVLKVAQQIIEANRMTSPNGAFGVYLTVFLLYFIACWPISMLAKYLEKKWS
;
A
#
# COMPACT_ATOMS: atom_id res chain seq x y z
N MET A 1 7.88 5.80 -6.58
CA MET A 1 8.65 6.85 -5.86
C MET A 1 9.40 6.22 -4.69
N PRO A 2 10.61 6.71 -4.31
CA PRO A 2 11.34 6.19 -3.15
C PRO A 2 10.70 6.71 -1.84
N GLN A 3 9.86 5.89 -1.22
CA GLN A 3 9.06 6.26 -0.03
C GLN A 3 9.92 6.74 1.14
N LEU A 4 11.06 6.10 1.37
CA LEU A 4 11.99 6.48 2.45
C LEU A 4 12.54 7.90 2.26
N VAL A 5 12.85 8.29 1.02
CA VAL A 5 13.33 9.65 0.71
C VAL A 5 12.24 10.68 0.96
N LEU A 6 11.00 10.40 0.53
CA LEU A 6 9.86 11.28 0.82
C LEU A 6 9.62 11.41 2.33
N LEU A 7 9.76 10.32 3.07
CA LEU A 7 9.61 10.32 4.52
C LEU A 7 10.66 11.22 5.19
N PHE A 8 11.92 11.15 4.75
CA PHE A 8 13.00 12.01 5.26
C PHE A 8 12.80 13.48 4.86
N ILE A 9 12.35 13.76 3.63
CA ILE A 9 12.05 15.14 3.20
C ILE A 9 10.91 15.71 4.05
N MET A 10 9.84 14.94 4.28
CA MET A 10 8.70 15.42 5.07
C MET A 10 9.05 15.60 6.54
N PHE A 11 9.81 14.71 7.14
CA PHE A 11 10.12 14.79 8.57
C PHE A 11 11.26 15.76 8.87
N PHE A 12 12.42 15.57 8.24
CA PHE A 12 13.60 16.43 8.49
C PHE A 12 13.63 17.70 7.64
N GLY A 13 13.13 17.62 6.39
CA GLY A 13 13.19 18.71 5.44
C GLY A 13 12.22 19.84 5.81
N THR A 14 11.00 19.54 6.23
CA THR A 14 10.01 20.55 6.62
C THR A 14 10.44 21.31 7.86
N THR A 15 11.00 20.60 8.85
CA THR A 15 11.54 21.24 10.07
C THR A 15 12.67 22.19 9.73
N ARG A 16 13.61 21.81 8.84
CA ARG A 16 14.74 22.67 8.46
C ARG A 16 14.37 23.82 7.52
N ALA A 17 13.47 23.58 6.57
CA ALA A 17 13.13 24.58 5.54
C ALA A 17 12.07 25.58 6.00
N PHE A 18 11.10 25.15 6.80
CA PHE A 18 9.92 25.94 7.18
C PHE A 18 9.77 26.13 8.69
N GLY A 19 10.61 25.50 9.51
CA GLY A 19 10.47 25.53 10.96
C GLY A 19 9.23 24.78 11.48
N TRP A 20 8.63 23.91 10.64
CA TRP A 20 7.46 23.12 11.03
C TRP A 20 7.90 21.85 11.75
N ASP A 21 7.53 21.75 12.99
CA ASP A 21 7.86 20.60 13.83
C ASP A 21 6.75 19.54 13.72
N LEU A 22 6.82 18.76 12.63
CA LEU A 22 5.88 17.67 12.38
C LEU A 22 6.24 16.47 13.25
N SER A 23 5.24 15.88 13.94
CA SER A 23 5.46 14.58 14.59
C SER A 23 5.78 13.50 13.55
N GLY A 24 6.53 12.46 13.98
CA GLY A 24 6.86 11.33 13.09
C GLY A 24 5.62 10.65 12.53
N GLU A 25 4.55 10.54 13.34
CA GLU A 25 3.27 9.98 12.91
C GLU A 25 2.61 10.85 11.83
N ALA A 26 2.55 12.19 12.03
CA ALA A 26 1.95 13.09 11.07
C ALA A 26 2.70 13.07 9.73
N ALA A 27 4.04 13.13 9.75
CA ALA A 27 4.87 13.02 8.57
C ALA A 27 4.63 11.69 7.83
N SER A 28 4.53 10.57 8.58
CA SER A 28 4.25 9.24 8.03
C SER A 28 2.89 9.19 7.34
N ILE A 29 1.84 9.68 8.00
CA ILE A 29 0.47 9.70 7.44
C ILE A 29 0.45 10.48 6.14
N ILE A 30 1.01 11.70 6.12
CA ILE A 30 1.06 12.54 4.93
C ILE A 30 1.75 11.81 3.77
N VAL A 31 2.93 11.22 4.02
CA VAL A 31 3.70 10.52 2.98
C VAL A 31 2.95 9.29 2.46
N PHE A 32 2.36 8.47 3.35
CA PHE A 32 1.62 7.28 2.91
C PHE A 32 0.31 7.64 2.19
N VAL A 33 -0.37 8.71 2.57
CA VAL A 33 -1.56 9.19 1.87
C VAL A 33 -1.18 9.68 0.47
N LEU A 34 -0.15 10.50 0.33
CA LEU A 34 0.31 11.00 -0.98
C LEU A 34 0.76 9.85 -1.89
N TRP A 35 1.60 8.96 -1.35
CA TRP A 35 2.06 7.80 -2.11
C TRP A 35 0.92 6.84 -2.47
N GLY A 36 0.07 6.49 -1.51
CA GLY A 36 -1.06 5.59 -1.73
C GLY A 36 -2.06 6.14 -2.74
N THR A 37 -2.31 7.46 -2.71
CA THR A 37 -3.18 8.13 -3.69
C THR A 37 -2.59 8.06 -5.10
N ALA A 38 -1.29 8.31 -5.25
CA ALA A 38 -0.61 8.22 -6.54
C ALA A 38 -0.64 6.78 -7.10
N GLU A 39 -0.32 5.78 -6.27
CA GLU A 39 -0.39 4.35 -6.67
C GLU A 39 -1.81 3.93 -7.04
N MET A 40 -2.82 4.35 -6.25
CA MET A 40 -4.22 4.06 -6.55
C MET A 40 -4.65 4.70 -7.87
N GLY A 41 -4.23 5.93 -8.14
CA GLY A 41 -4.48 6.61 -9.42
C GLY A 41 -3.92 5.83 -10.61
N ASP A 42 -2.70 5.31 -10.49
CA ASP A 42 -2.10 4.47 -11.54
C ASP A 42 -2.83 3.13 -11.71
N LEU A 43 -3.30 2.51 -10.62
CA LEU A 43 -4.11 1.29 -10.68
C LEU A 43 -5.46 1.54 -11.37
N VAL A 44 -6.14 2.64 -11.05
CA VAL A 44 -7.41 3.03 -11.70
C VAL A 44 -7.18 3.23 -13.19
N ARG A 45 -6.16 3.99 -13.57
CA ARG A 45 -5.79 4.21 -14.97
C ARG A 45 -5.48 2.89 -15.68
N GLY A 46 -4.67 2.04 -15.09
CA GLY A 46 -4.33 0.72 -15.64
C GLY A 46 -5.55 -0.17 -15.82
N ALA A 47 -6.47 -0.20 -14.85
CA ALA A 47 -7.70 -0.97 -14.92
C ALA A 47 -8.62 -0.47 -16.05
N LEU A 48 -8.75 0.85 -16.23
CA LEU A 48 -9.52 1.44 -17.33
C LEU A 48 -8.94 1.09 -18.70
N ILE A 49 -7.63 1.28 -18.88
CA ILE A 49 -6.93 1.01 -20.15
C ILE A 49 -6.95 -0.49 -20.49
N SER A 50 -7.04 -1.37 -19.49
CA SER A 50 -7.08 -2.81 -19.71
C SER A 50 -8.40 -3.30 -20.30
N ILE A 51 -9.46 -2.47 -20.34
CA ILE A 51 -10.73 -2.83 -20.97
C ILE A 51 -10.53 -2.89 -22.49
N PRO A 52 -10.86 -4.04 -23.11
CA PRO A 52 -10.65 -4.20 -24.56
C PRO A 52 -11.49 -3.20 -25.38
N LYS A 53 -10.91 -2.69 -26.45
CA LYS A 53 -11.53 -1.69 -27.33
C LYS A 53 -12.90 -2.13 -27.88
N HIS A 54 -13.05 -3.42 -28.18
CA HIS A 54 -14.32 -3.96 -28.66
C HIS A 54 -15.51 -3.76 -27.71
N GLN A 55 -15.27 -3.59 -26.40
CA GLN A 55 -16.35 -3.28 -25.44
C GLN A 55 -16.96 -1.88 -25.72
N TYR A 56 -16.15 -0.93 -26.10
CA TYR A 56 -16.58 0.41 -26.51
C TYR A 56 -17.30 0.35 -27.85
N GLU A 57 -16.71 -0.31 -28.84
CA GLU A 57 -17.25 -0.45 -30.21
C GLU A 57 -18.61 -1.20 -30.19
N SER A 58 -18.72 -2.28 -29.42
CA SER A 58 -19.99 -3.03 -29.27
C SER A 58 -21.07 -2.20 -28.59
N SER A 59 -20.71 -1.39 -27.58
CA SER A 59 -21.64 -0.50 -26.91
C SER A 59 -22.19 0.57 -27.87
N GLU A 60 -21.33 1.13 -28.70
CA GLU A 60 -21.71 2.10 -29.73
C GLU A 60 -22.62 1.46 -30.79
N ALA A 61 -22.30 0.24 -31.24
CA ALA A 61 -23.12 -0.51 -32.19
C ALA A 61 -24.53 -0.83 -31.64
N LEU A 62 -24.68 -0.95 -30.31
CA LEU A 62 -25.96 -1.09 -29.62
C LEU A 62 -26.71 0.23 -29.41
N GLY A 63 -26.14 1.37 -29.87
CA GLY A 63 -26.74 2.69 -29.75
C GLY A 63 -26.61 3.33 -28.35
N LEU A 64 -25.72 2.83 -27.51
CA LEU A 64 -25.46 3.43 -26.20
C LEU A 64 -24.72 4.77 -26.37
N THR A 65 -25.15 5.77 -25.61
CA THR A 65 -24.37 7.02 -25.49
C THR A 65 -23.07 6.79 -24.72
N ASN A 66 -22.08 7.66 -24.87
CA ASN A 66 -20.80 7.57 -24.14
C ASN A 66 -21.02 7.43 -22.63
N ALA A 67 -21.93 8.23 -22.04
CA ALA A 67 -22.23 8.15 -20.62
C ALA A 67 -22.79 6.78 -20.22
N GLN A 68 -23.71 6.22 -21.02
CA GLN A 68 -24.27 4.89 -20.81
C GLN A 68 -23.22 3.79 -20.96
N THR A 69 -22.37 3.88 -21.97
CA THR A 69 -21.24 2.96 -22.18
C THR A 69 -20.34 2.93 -20.95
N TYR A 70 -19.92 4.10 -20.44
CA TYR A 70 -19.09 4.15 -19.25
C TYR A 70 -19.82 3.60 -18.03
N LEU A 71 -21.05 4.03 -17.76
CA LEU A 71 -21.78 3.68 -16.54
C LEU A 71 -22.18 2.20 -16.48
N TYR A 72 -22.67 1.63 -17.60
CA TYR A 72 -23.22 0.28 -17.61
C TYR A 72 -22.25 -0.80 -18.04
N VAL A 73 -21.19 -0.46 -18.82
CA VAL A 73 -20.28 -1.45 -19.38
C VAL A 73 -18.87 -1.31 -18.81
N ILE A 74 -18.27 -0.13 -18.88
CA ILE A 74 -16.86 0.06 -18.59
C ILE A 74 -16.59 0.12 -17.08
N ILE A 75 -17.29 0.96 -16.33
CA ILE A 75 -17.08 1.14 -14.89
C ILE A 75 -17.29 -0.17 -14.12
N PRO A 76 -18.36 -0.96 -14.31
CA PRO A 76 -18.53 -2.22 -13.60
C PRO A 76 -17.40 -3.23 -13.87
N GLN A 77 -16.91 -3.32 -15.10
CA GLN A 77 -15.79 -4.17 -15.45
C GLN A 77 -14.48 -3.67 -14.82
N THR A 78 -14.24 -2.35 -14.87
CA THR A 78 -13.07 -1.71 -14.26
C THR A 78 -13.02 -1.95 -12.77
N ILE A 79 -14.13 -1.79 -12.03
CA ILE A 79 -14.21 -2.02 -10.59
C ILE A 79 -13.83 -3.47 -10.26
N ARG A 80 -14.33 -4.45 -11.00
CA ARG A 80 -13.97 -5.87 -10.78
C ARG A 80 -12.47 -6.11 -10.92
N ARG A 81 -11.82 -5.48 -11.88
CA ARG A 81 -10.36 -5.59 -12.07
C ARG A 81 -9.58 -4.80 -11.02
N LEU A 82 -10.12 -3.65 -10.59
CA LEU A 82 -9.47 -2.76 -9.64
C LEU A 82 -9.44 -3.33 -8.21
N ILE A 83 -10.49 -4.01 -7.75
CA ILE A 83 -10.60 -4.51 -6.38
C ILE A 83 -9.40 -5.40 -5.98
N PRO A 84 -9.03 -6.47 -6.72
CA PRO A 84 -7.89 -7.31 -6.32
C PRO A 84 -6.56 -6.53 -6.35
N LEU A 85 -6.39 -5.60 -7.29
CA LEU A 85 -5.20 -4.73 -7.35
C LEU A 85 -5.12 -3.80 -6.14
N SER A 86 -6.26 -3.23 -5.72
CA SER A 86 -6.34 -2.38 -4.52
C SER A 86 -6.02 -3.16 -3.24
N ILE A 87 -6.49 -4.39 -3.11
CA ILE A 87 -6.17 -5.27 -1.97
C ILE A 87 -4.66 -5.56 -1.93
N ASN A 88 -4.03 -5.80 -3.08
CA ASN A 88 -2.58 -5.98 -3.17
C ASN A 88 -1.81 -4.69 -2.78
N LEU A 89 -2.32 -3.51 -3.16
CA LEU A 89 -1.76 -2.23 -2.71
C LEU A 89 -1.83 -2.08 -1.19
N ILE A 90 -2.97 -2.39 -0.56
CA ILE A 90 -3.13 -2.37 0.91
C ILE A 90 -2.10 -3.28 1.57
N THR A 91 -1.93 -4.51 1.08
CA THR A 91 -0.93 -5.45 1.62
C THR A 91 0.50 -4.90 1.48
N ARG A 92 0.81 -4.22 0.38
CA ARG A 92 2.10 -3.56 0.18
C ARG A 92 2.27 -2.39 1.15
N MET A 93 1.24 -1.57 1.35
CA MET A 93 1.26 -0.47 2.31
C MET A 93 1.54 -0.97 3.74
N ILE A 94 0.85 -2.03 4.20
CA ILE A 94 1.07 -2.63 5.52
C ILE A 94 2.56 -3.01 5.71
N LYS A 95 3.17 -3.66 4.72
CA LYS A 95 4.60 -4.03 4.80
C LYS A 95 5.53 -2.82 4.78
N THR A 96 5.15 -1.78 4.07
CA THR A 96 5.97 -0.56 3.92
C THR A 96 5.93 0.33 5.18
N THR A 97 4.93 0.16 6.08
CA THR A 97 4.90 0.92 7.34
C THR A 97 6.13 0.68 8.21
N SER A 98 6.84 -0.44 8.05
CA SER A 98 8.11 -0.67 8.76
C SER A 98 9.19 0.39 8.48
N LEU A 99 9.08 1.15 7.38
CA LEU A 99 10.03 2.24 7.07
C LEU A 99 9.95 3.41 8.05
N ILE A 100 8.83 3.61 8.74
CA ILE A 100 8.65 4.72 9.70
C ILE A 100 9.55 4.59 10.93
N LEU A 101 10.07 3.39 11.19
CA LEU A 101 11.14 3.16 12.14
C LEU A 101 12.31 4.15 11.94
N MET A 102 12.65 4.46 10.68
CA MET A 102 13.81 5.28 10.32
C MET A 102 13.69 6.75 10.74
N ILE A 103 12.47 7.21 11.04
CA ILE A 103 12.19 8.55 11.61
C ILE A 103 11.81 8.49 13.10
N GLY A 104 12.06 7.34 13.74
CA GLY A 104 11.89 7.16 15.19
C GLY A 104 10.47 6.81 15.66
N VAL A 105 9.51 6.62 14.76
CA VAL A 105 8.16 6.20 15.13
C VAL A 105 8.17 4.79 15.69
N VAL A 106 7.48 4.59 16.82
CA VAL A 106 7.37 3.27 17.47
C VAL A 106 6.35 2.43 16.72
N GLU A 107 6.82 1.37 16.09
CA GLU A 107 6.03 0.37 15.37
C GLU A 107 6.59 -1.03 15.69
N VAL A 108 6.02 -2.08 15.09
CA VAL A 108 6.35 -3.48 15.43
C VAL A 108 7.86 -3.77 15.35
N LEU A 109 8.55 -3.28 14.31
CA LEU A 109 9.99 -3.50 14.13
C LEU A 109 10.80 -2.68 15.15
N LYS A 110 10.33 -1.48 15.53
CA LYS A 110 10.96 -0.67 16.61
C LYS A 110 10.85 -1.35 17.95
N VAL A 111 9.67 -1.89 18.28
CA VAL A 111 9.48 -2.69 19.50
C VAL A 111 10.40 -3.91 19.51
N ALA A 112 10.52 -4.61 18.37
CA ALA A 112 11.45 -5.73 18.24
C ALA A 112 12.91 -5.33 18.52
N GLN A 113 13.36 -4.20 17.99
CA GLN A 113 14.71 -3.67 18.28
C GLN A 113 14.90 -3.34 19.77
N GLN A 114 13.89 -2.74 20.40
CA GLN A 114 13.93 -2.45 21.84
C GLN A 114 14.01 -3.72 22.67
N ILE A 115 13.28 -4.78 22.31
CA ILE A 115 13.35 -6.10 22.99
C ILE A 115 14.76 -6.70 22.84
N ILE A 116 15.33 -6.66 21.65
CA ILE A 116 16.68 -7.17 21.39
C ILE A 116 17.72 -6.41 22.22
N GLU A 117 17.63 -5.09 22.24
CA GLU A 117 18.57 -4.25 22.99
C GLU A 117 18.46 -4.50 24.51
N ALA A 118 17.23 -4.54 25.04
CA ALA A 118 16.99 -4.81 26.47
C ALA A 118 17.52 -6.18 26.93
N ASN A 119 17.51 -7.18 26.05
CA ASN A 119 17.96 -8.54 26.37
C ASN A 119 19.35 -8.89 25.83
N ARG A 120 20.11 -7.90 25.35
CA ARG A 120 21.42 -8.12 24.71
C ARG A 120 22.42 -8.88 25.58
N MET A 121 22.41 -8.60 26.88
CA MET A 121 23.33 -9.24 27.84
C MET A 121 22.89 -10.65 28.28
N THR A 122 21.58 -10.88 28.32
CA THR A 122 21.00 -12.17 28.76
C THR A 122 20.85 -13.17 27.64
N SER A 123 20.58 -12.70 26.42
CA SER A 123 20.34 -13.55 25.24
C SER A 123 20.98 -12.96 23.99
N PRO A 124 22.32 -13.02 23.85
CA PRO A 124 23.04 -12.41 22.73
C PRO A 124 22.56 -12.91 21.34
N ASN A 125 22.07 -14.15 21.27
CA ASN A 125 21.57 -14.78 20.04
C ASN A 125 20.04 -14.65 19.85
N GLY A 126 19.34 -13.93 20.74
CA GLY A 126 17.88 -13.78 20.70
C GLY A 126 17.34 -12.97 19.52
N ALA A 127 18.19 -12.15 18.88
CA ALA A 127 17.79 -11.28 17.77
C ALA A 127 17.11 -12.04 16.61
N PHE A 128 17.62 -13.22 16.25
CA PHE A 128 17.04 -14.04 15.19
C PHE A 128 15.59 -14.45 15.51
N GLY A 129 15.33 -14.91 16.74
CA GLY A 129 13.99 -15.32 17.18
C GLY A 129 13.01 -14.15 17.16
N VAL A 130 13.44 -12.96 17.62
CA VAL A 130 12.60 -11.77 17.64
C VAL A 130 12.26 -11.31 16.22
N TYR A 131 13.23 -11.24 15.30
CA TYR A 131 12.96 -10.88 13.91
C TYR A 131 12.12 -11.95 13.18
N LEU A 132 12.32 -13.23 13.48
CA LEU A 132 11.47 -14.29 12.95
C LEU A 132 10.01 -14.12 13.41
N THR A 133 9.80 -13.74 14.67
CA THR A 133 8.47 -13.44 15.19
C THR A 133 7.83 -12.27 14.44
N VAL A 134 8.56 -11.18 14.24
CA VAL A 134 8.08 -10.03 13.43
C VAL A 134 7.72 -10.45 12.02
N PHE A 135 8.58 -11.24 11.38
CA PHE A 135 8.31 -11.79 10.04
C PHE A 135 7.00 -12.60 10.01
N LEU A 136 6.81 -13.48 11.00
CA LEU A 136 5.58 -14.28 11.11
C LEU A 136 4.34 -13.43 11.35
N LEU A 137 4.42 -12.36 12.16
CA LEU A 137 3.33 -11.42 12.36
C LEU A 137 2.91 -10.74 11.05
N TYR A 138 3.86 -10.20 10.28
CA TYR A 138 3.58 -9.63 8.97
C TYR A 138 3.04 -10.68 7.99
N PHE A 139 3.57 -11.90 8.03
CA PHE A 139 3.11 -12.99 7.19
C PHE A 139 1.64 -13.34 7.50
N ILE A 140 1.30 -13.58 8.77
CA ILE A 140 -0.06 -13.91 9.23
C ILE A 140 -1.04 -12.78 8.89
N ALA A 141 -0.64 -11.52 9.03
CA ALA A 141 -1.47 -10.38 8.68
C ALA A 141 -1.69 -10.24 7.16
N CYS A 142 -0.64 -10.39 6.37
CA CYS A 142 -0.68 -10.11 4.93
C CYS A 142 -1.11 -11.29 4.07
N TRP A 143 -0.84 -12.54 4.51
CA TRP A 143 -1.14 -13.74 3.73
C TRP A 143 -2.64 -13.93 3.45
N PRO A 144 -3.56 -13.82 4.44
CA PRO A 144 -5.00 -13.95 4.18
C PRO A 144 -5.51 -12.87 3.21
N ILE A 145 -5.02 -11.64 3.36
CA ILE A 145 -5.39 -10.51 2.49
C ILE A 145 -4.96 -10.78 1.05
N SER A 146 -3.73 -11.29 0.87
CA SER A 146 -3.21 -11.66 -0.45
C SER A 146 -3.95 -12.84 -1.07
N MET A 147 -4.39 -13.82 -0.26
CA MET A 147 -5.22 -14.94 -0.71
C MET A 147 -6.59 -14.46 -1.21
N LEU A 148 -7.20 -13.50 -0.49
CA LEU A 148 -8.46 -12.89 -0.91
C LEU A 148 -8.31 -12.17 -2.26
N ALA A 149 -7.22 -11.41 -2.45
CA ALA A 149 -6.96 -10.75 -3.73
C ALA A 149 -6.88 -11.76 -4.89
N LYS A 150 -6.10 -12.84 -4.72
CA LYS A 150 -5.97 -13.90 -5.73
C LYS A 150 -7.29 -14.61 -6.02
N TYR A 151 -8.09 -14.88 -4.97
CA TYR A 151 -9.40 -15.50 -5.14
C TYR A 151 -10.33 -14.62 -5.97
N LEU A 152 -10.38 -13.31 -5.68
CA LEU A 152 -11.21 -12.37 -6.42
C LEU A 152 -10.73 -12.18 -7.87
N GLU A 153 -9.43 -12.11 -8.08
CA GLU A 153 -8.83 -12.05 -9.41
C GLU A 153 -9.25 -13.26 -10.26
N LYS A 154 -9.11 -14.48 -9.73
CA LYS A 154 -9.52 -15.71 -10.42
C LYS A 154 -11.02 -15.80 -10.68
N LYS A 155 -11.84 -15.22 -9.78
CA LYS A 155 -13.31 -15.25 -9.93
C LYS A 155 -13.82 -14.27 -10.99
N TRP A 156 -13.08 -13.19 -11.23
CA TRP A 156 -13.50 -12.09 -12.11
C TRP A 156 -12.64 -11.98 -13.39
N SER A 157 -11.63 -12.81 -13.55
CA SER A 157 -10.91 -13.02 -14.80
C SER A 157 -11.70 -13.97 -15.70
#